data_e3b196b6842ddaeafa6bb15a682b9fdd
#
_entry.id   e3b196b6842ddaeafa6bb15a682b9fdd
#
_cell.length_a   1.000
_cell.length_b   1.000
_cell.length_c   1.000
_cell.angle_alpha   90.00
_cell.angle_beta   90.00
_cell.angle_gamma   90.00
#
_symmetry.space_group_name_H-M   'P 1'
#
loop_
_entity.id
_entity.type
_entity.pdbx_description
1 polymer ?
#
loop_
_entity_poly.entity_id
_entity_poly.type
_entity_poly.pdbx_seq_one_letter_code
_entity_poly.pdbx_strand_id
1 'polypeptide(L)'
;MTITIQQAVKAHQEGRLEEAEQLYRSILENQPTNLDANNNLGVALQGLGRLNEAEVSCRKAIELKPDFAEAHFNLGNTLKTLGRLNEAEVSYRKAIELKPDYAEAHNNLGSLFSKLNRLNEAVISFKKAIELKQDYIAAYTNLSFTQKDLGKLDEALNSFNQVLKLDTNSAVINFHKDNLTKTIVPAWHVTMMNDNYRNSKYLEAIKLAVNDISVDPLVLDIGAGSGLLSMMAIANGAREVVACEITNTIAKIAKKIIHKNGYAEKITVINKKSTELKVGEDLPKKVDLIISEILAAEFVGEGVRCSILDANKRLLKKDGIMIPESGTIKISLLGSDKKILDVVSVANVNGFDLSEFNSISQRKWDMNLTEIPMLLSSHNDAFNINLYNENSIVNEEKIIELRANQDGLCLGVIQWMKIKLYKDIEYENSPGMELSGRNHWPTPLYLFDKPITVKKGDVLKIRAFLGEDNIWFDLL
;
A
#
# COMPACT_ATOMS: atom_id res chain seq x y z
N MET A 1 9.39 3.24 -64.03
CA MET A 1 8.14 3.59 -63.33
C MET A 1 8.48 4.66 -62.31
N THR A 2 7.72 5.73 -62.27
CA THR A 2 7.95 6.78 -61.27
C THR A 2 7.49 6.27 -59.94
N ILE A 3 8.43 6.15 -58.98
CA ILE A 3 8.15 5.73 -57.61
C ILE A 3 7.31 6.79 -56.94
N THR A 4 6.19 6.42 -56.34
CA THR A 4 5.28 7.34 -55.67
C THR A 4 5.43 7.28 -54.16
N ILE A 5 5.17 8.39 -53.49
CA ILE A 5 5.21 8.45 -52.01
C ILE A 5 4.22 7.44 -51.38
N GLN A 6 3.09 7.16 -52.05
CA GLN A 6 2.10 6.20 -51.58
C GLN A 6 2.64 4.75 -51.56
N GLN A 7 3.51 4.36 -52.50
CA GLN A 7 4.16 3.05 -52.50
C GLN A 7 5.13 2.91 -51.32
N ALA A 8 5.91 3.94 -51.05
CA ALA A 8 6.82 3.97 -49.90
C ALA A 8 6.07 3.94 -48.58
N VAL A 9 4.99 4.71 -48.41
CA VAL A 9 4.12 4.71 -47.24
C VAL A 9 3.46 3.35 -47.04
N LYS A 10 3.00 2.70 -48.11
CA LYS A 10 2.41 1.36 -48.05
C LYS A 10 3.42 0.32 -47.55
N ALA A 11 4.64 0.30 -48.12
CA ALA A 11 5.70 -0.60 -47.66
C ALA A 11 6.03 -0.37 -46.17
N HIS A 12 6.06 0.89 -45.74
CA HIS A 12 6.31 1.25 -44.34
C HIS A 12 5.20 0.74 -43.39
N GLN A 13 3.92 0.95 -43.76
CA GLN A 13 2.76 0.46 -42.99
C GLN A 13 2.67 -1.05 -42.92
N GLU A 14 3.14 -1.77 -43.93
CA GLU A 14 3.24 -3.24 -43.95
C GLU A 14 4.48 -3.77 -43.19
N GLY A 15 5.28 -2.90 -42.55
CA GLY A 15 6.46 -3.26 -41.79
C GLY A 15 7.69 -3.62 -42.63
N ARG A 16 7.64 -3.43 -43.95
CA ARG A 16 8.77 -3.67 -44.87
C ARG A 16 9.70 -2.47 -44.90
N LEU A 17 10.44 -2.27 -43.74
CA LEU A 17 11.16 -1.03 -43.47
C LEU A 17 12.34 -0.79 -44.43
N GLU A 18 13.08 -1.84 -44.81
CA GLU A 18 14.21 -1.73 -45.77
C GLU A 18 13.71 -1.32 -47.18
N GLU A 19 12.58 -1.88 -47.62
CA GLU A 19 11.97 -1.49 -48.88
C GLU A 19 11.45 -0.04 -48.80
N ALA A 20 10.79 0.32 -47.71
CA ALA A 20 10.34 1.69 -47.48
C ALA A 20 11.49 2.70 -47.52
N GLU A 21 12.62 2.40 -46.85
CA GLU A 21 13.84 3.20 -46.91
C GLU A 21 14.32 3.41 -48.36
N GLN A 22 14.48 2.31 -49.11
CA GLN A 22 14.95 2.40 -50.50
C GLN A 22 14.02 3.27 -51.35
N LEU A 23 12.71 3.12 -51.23
CA LEU A 23 11.73 3.90 -51.93
C LEU A 23 11.76 5.40 -51.54
N TYR A 24 11.88 5.71 -50.22
CA TYR A 24 12.03 7.10 -49.78
C TYR A 24 13.32 7.73 -50.31
N ARG A 25 14.47 7.01 -50.26
CA ARG A 25 15.71 7.50 -50.84
C ARG A 25 15.61 7.77 -52.33
N SER A 26 15.03 6.88 -53.12
CA SER A 26 14.79 7.08 -54.55
C SER A 26 13.90 8.28 -54.86
N ILE A 27 12.90 8.56 -54.02
CA ILE A 27 12.09 9.76 -54.13
C ILE A 27 12.97 11.01 -53.85
N LEU A 28 13.82 10.97 -52.82
CA LEU A 28 14.68 12.10 -52.44
C LEU A 28 15.84 12.36 -53.42
N GLU A 29 16.28 11.38 -54.18
CA GLU A 29 17.21 11.58 -55.29
C GLU A 29 16.64 12.52 -56.36
N ASN A 30 15.34 12.39 -56.64
CA ASN A 30 14.68 13.22 -57.64
C ASN A 30 14.00 14.48 -57.04
N GLN A 31 13.65 14.44 -55.76
CA GLN A 31 12.94 15.47 -55.02
C GLN A 31 13.55 15.68 -53.65
N PRO A 32 14.75 16.27 -53.53
CA PRO A 32 15.47 16.41 -52.24
C PRO A 32 14.72 17.22 -51.17
N THR A 33 13.79 18.07 -51.62
CA THR A 33 12.93 18.91 -50.77
C THR A 33 11.55 18.31 -50.49
N ASN A 34 11.36 17.03 -50.81
CA ASN A 34 10.09 16.36 -50.49
C ASN A 34 10.00 16.17 -48.96
N LEU A 35 9.09 16.94 -48.36
CA LEU A 35 8.93 17.03 -46.92
C LEU A 35 8.54 15.68 -46.29
N ASP A 36 7.49 15.02 -46.85
CA ASP A 36 6.97 13.77 -46.34
C ASP A 36 7.98 12.64 -46.51
N ALA A 37 8.73 12.61 -47.61
CA ALA A 37 9.76 11.61 -47.81
C ALA A 37 10.94 11.74 -46.79
N ASN A 38 11.39 12.98 -46.49
CA ASN A 38 12.42 13.22 -45.46
C ASN A 38 11.92 12.80 -44.06
N ASN A 39 10.70 13.20 -43.69
CA ASN A 39 10.13 12.87 -42.39
C ASN A 39 9.92 11.34 -42.22
N ASN A 40 9.31 10.71 -43.23
CA ASN A 40 8.98 9.27 -43.18
C ASN A 40 10.24 8.39 -43.30
N LEU A 41 11.27 8.85 -44.05
CA LEU A 41 12.59 8.19 -44.01
C LEU A 41 13.18 8.19 -42.62
N GLY A 42 13.06 9.31 -41.86
CA GLY A 42 13.47 9.37 -40.46
C GLY A 42 12.78 8.32 -39.58
N VAL A 43 11.47 8.13 -39.78
CA VAL A 43 10.71 7.11 -39.03
C VAL A 43 11.11 5.68 -39.46
N ALA A 44 11.30 5.40 -40.76
CA ALA A 44 11.75 4.11 -41.23
C ALA A 44 13.15 3.75 -40.69
N LEU A 45 14.10 4.71 -40.74
CA LEU A 45 15.46 4.55 -40.20
C LEU A 45 15.46 4.35 -38.68
N GLN A 46 14.56 5.00 -37.95
CA GLN A 46 14.38 4.76 -36.52
C GLN A 46 13.93 3.31 -36.28
N GLY A 47 12.98 2.80 -37.03
CA GLY A 47 12.52 1.41 -36.97
C GLY A 47 13.63 0.40 -37.33
N LEU A 48 14.55 0.75 -38.19
CA LEU A 48 15.74 -0.04 -38.56
C LEU A 48 16.91 0.12 -37.54
N GLY A 49 16.75 0.94 -36.48
CA GLY A 49 17.79 1.19 -35.48
C GLY A 49 18.92 2.13 -35.95
N ARG A 50 18.82 2.70 -37.14
CA ARG A 50 19.80 3.61 -37.75
C ARG A 50 19.56 5.05 -37.28
N LEU A 51 19.69 5.26 -35.95
CA LEU A 51 19.23 6.48 -35.26
C LEU A 51 19.93 7.77 -35.70
N ASN A 52 21.22 7.73 -36.00
CA ASN A 52 21.95 8.90 -36.46
C ASN A 52 21.45 9.39 -37.83
N GLU A 53 21.14 8.48 -38.73
CA GLU A 53 20.58 8.83 -40.05
C GLU A 53 19.13 9.30 -39.93
N ALA A 54 18.37 8.68 -38.99
CA ALA A 54 17.02 9.14 -38.67
C ALA A 54 17.00 10.59 -38.18
N GLU A 55 17.95 10.98 -37.31
CA GLU A 55 18.11 12.34 -36.84
C GLU A 55 18.36 13.31 -38.02
N VAL A 56 19.26 12.95 -38.93
CA VAL A 56 19.58 13.78 -40.09
C VAL A 56 18.34 14.01 -40.95
N SER A 57 17.56 12.94 -41.20
CA SER A 57 16.34 13.00 -42.01
C SER A 57 15.26 13.85 -41.36
N CYS A 58 15.03 13.70 -40.03
CA CYS A 58 14.07 14.54 -39.30
C CYS A 58 14.48 16.02 -39.28
N ARG A 59 15.78 16.30 -39.05
CA ARG A 59 16.30 17.68 -39.10
C ARG A 59 16.15 18.30 -40.47
N LYS A 60 16.34 17.51 -41.56
CA LYS A 60 16.13 18.00 -42.93
C LYS A 60 14.66 18.34 -43.17
N ALA A 61 13.73 17.54 -42.67
CA ALA A 61 12.30 17.88 -42.75
C ALA A 61 11.97 19.19 -42.00
N ILE A 62 12.57 19.40 -40.82
CA ILE A 62 12.42 20.65 -40.03
C ILE A 62 13.05 21.86 -40.73
N GLU A 63 14.22 21.68 -41.35
CA GLU A 63 14.87 22.74 -42.16
C GLU A 63 13.97 23.20 -43.32
N LEU A 64 13.30 22.23 -43.99
CA LEU A 64 12.39 22.51 -45.08
C LEU A 64 11.08 23.17 -44.62
N LYS A 65 10.59 22.77 -43.43
CA LYS A 65 9.36 23.30 -42.85
C LYS A 65 9.51 23.36 -41.32
N PRO A 66 9.94 24.52 -40.75
CA PRO A 66 10.20 24.67 -39.31
C PRO A 66 8.97 24.51 -38.41
N ASP A 67 7.74 24.66 -38.97
CA ASP A 67 6.46 24.48 -38.28
C ASP A 67 5.83 23.09 -38.51
N PHE A 68 6.64 22.09 -38.88
CA PHE A 68 6.19 20.72 -39.08
C PHE A 68 6.20 19.93 -37.75
N ALA A 69 5.07 19.92 -37.02
CA ALA A 69 4.92 19.31 -35.72
C ALA A 69 5.34 17.82 -35.69
N GLU A 70 4.98 17.06 -36.72
CA GLU A 70 5.31 15.61 -36.81
C GLU A 70 6.82 15.39 -36.94
N ALA A 71 7.57 16.25 -37.63
CA ALA A 71 9.03 16.13 -37.73
C ALA A 71 9.71 16.44 -36.39
N HIS A 72 9.23 17.43 -35.64
CA HIS A 72 9.70 17.69 -34.28
C HIS A 72 9.40 16.51 -33.33
N PHE A 73 8.22 15.92 -33.42
CA PHE A 73 7.85 14.72 -32.66
C PHE A 73 8.77 13.53 -32.97
N ASN A 74 9.01 13.25 -34.27
CA ASN A 74 9.88 12.16 -34.72
C ASN A 74 11.34 12.39 -34.33
N LEU A 75 11.83 13.64 -34.41
CA LEU A 75 13.15 14.00 -33.87
C LEU A 75 13.23 13.74 -32.38
N GLY A 76 12.19 14.10 -31.61
CA GLY A 76 12.09 13.82 -30.17
C GLY A 76 12.19 12.34 -29.87
N ASN A 77 11.49 11.49 -30.63
CA ASN A 77 11.56 10.02 -30.50
C ASN A 77 12.97 9.51 -30.78
N THR A 78 13.59 9.96 -31.83
CA THR A 78 14.96 9.57 -32.23
C THR A 78 15.99 9.97 -31.16
N LEU A 79 15.92 11.22 -30.69
CA LEU A 79 16.82 11.74 -29.64
C LEU A 79 16.62 11.02 -28.30
N LYS A 80 15.38 10.71 -27.93
CA LYS A 80 15.05 9.91 -26.72
C LYS A 80 15.73 8.53 -26.81
N THR A 81 15.67 7.90 -27.96
CA THR A 81 16.28 6.57 -28.20
C THR A 81 17.80 6.65 -28.20
N LEU A 82 18.40 7.75 -28.70
CA LEU A 82 19.83 8.06 -28.62
C LEU A 82 20.29 8.41 -27.19
N GLY A 83 19.39 8.54 -26.22
CA GLY A 83 19.72 8.94 -24.85
C GLY A 83 19.92 10.45 -24.66
N ARG A 84 19.72 11.26 -25.70
CA ARG A 84 19.87 12.73 -25.68
C ARG A 84 18.58 13.37 -25.15
N LEU A 85 18.29 13.10 -23.85
CA LEU A 85 16.97 13.35 -23.25
C LEU A 85 16.59 14.84 -23.20
N ASN A 86 17.53 15.74 -22.94
CA ASN A 86 17.25 17.18 -22.91
C ASN A 86 16.85 17.72 -24.28
N GLU A 87 17.49 17.26 -25.33
CA GLU A 87 17.15 17.67 -26.70
C GLU A 87 15.82 17.06 -27.16
N ALA A 88 15.52 15.83 -26.71
CA ALA A 88 14.23 15.20 -26.92
C ALA A 88 13.10 16.02 -26.29
N GLU A 89 13.30 16.54 -25.05
CA GLU A 89 12.33 17.43 -24.40
C GLU A 89 12.04 18.67 -25.23
N VAL A 90 13.09 19.34 -25.73
CA VAL A 90 12.92 20.53 -26.58
C VAL A 90 12.10 20.20 -27.83
N SER A 91 12.41 19.07 -28.45
CA SER A 91 11.73 18.63 -29.68
C SER A 91 10.25 18.30 -29.42
N TYR A 92 9.92 17.57 -28.34
CA TYR A 92 8.52 17.29 -27.98
C TYR A 92 7.75 18.56 -27.60
N ARG A 93 8.36 19.48 -26.83
CA ARG A 93 7.73 20.76 -26.50
C ARG A 93 7.43 21.57 -27.75
N LYS A 94 8.34 21.58 -28.74
CA LYS A 94 8.12 22.27 -30.01
C LYS A 94 6.99 21.62 -30.82
N ALA A 95 6.93 20.29 -30.86
CA ALA A 95 5.81 19.59 -31.49
C ALA A 95 4.45 19.97 -30.87
N ILE A 96 4.41 20.05 -29.50
CA ILE A 96 3.19 20.45 -28.76
C ILE A 96 2.85 21.94 -28.98
N GLU A 97 3.86 22.83 -29.05
CA GLU A 97 3.66 24.23 -29.32
C GLU A 97 2.98 24.43 -30.70
N LEU A 98 3.47 23.66 -31.69
CA LEU A 98 2.92 23.72 -33.06
C LEU A 98 1.57 23.02 -33.20
N LYS A 99 1.33 21.97 -32.43
CA LYS A 99 0.10 21.16 -32.41
C LYS A 99 -0.31 20.84 -30.97
N PRO A 100 -1.05 21.73 -30.28
CA PRO A 100 -1.41 21.57 -28.86
C PRO A 100 -2.27 20.33 -28.54
N ASP A 101 -2.99 19.81 -29.55
CA ASP A 101 -3.84 18.63 -29.47
C ASP A 101 -3.11 17.31 -29.82
N TYR A 102 -1.77 17.31 -29.84
CA TYR A 102 -0.96 16.15 -30.19
C TYR A 102 -0.84 15.18 -29.01
N ALA A 103 -1.83 14.31 -28.81
CA ALA A 103 -1.90 13.38 -27.70
C ALA A 103 -0.63 12.49 -27.56
N GLU A 104 -0.09 11.99 -28.68
CA GLU A 104 1.10 11.16 -28.72
C GLU A 104 2.34 11.92 -28.23
N ALA A 105 2.47 13.21 -28.58
CA ALA A 105 3.58 14.05 -28.13
C ALA A 105 3.49 14.30 -26.60
N HIS A 106 2.31 14.55 -26.07
CA HIS A 106 2.11 14.67 -24.64
C HIS A 106 2.45 13.37 -23.90
N ASN A 107 2.01 12.21 -24.41
CA ASN A 107 2.36 10.91 -23.82
C ASN A 107 3.86 10.65 -23.85
N ASN A 108 4.55 10.93 -24.96
CA ASN A 108 5.97 10.69 -25.09
C ASN A 108 6.81 11.67 -24.24
N LEU A 109 6.36 12.91 -24.09
CA LEU A 109 6.95 13.88 -23.15
C LEU A 109 6.77 13.40 -21.70
N GLY A 110 5.60 12.88 -21.32
CA GLY A 110 5.36 12.25 -20.02
C GLY A 110 6.29 11.06 -19.77
N SER A 111 6.46 10.18 -20.76
CA SER A 111 7.41 9.07 -20.69
C SER A 111 8.87 9.51 -20.53
N LEU A 112 9.23 10.61 -21.19
CA LEU A 112 10.55 11.24 -21.03
C LEU A 112 10.74 11.78 -19.61
N PHE A 113 9.76 12.47 -19.05
CA PHE A 113 9.80 12.98 -17.67
C PHE A 113 9.87 11.84 -16.64
N SER A 114 9.16 10.74 -16.84
CA SER A 114 9.29 9.56 -15.98
C SER A 114 10.72 9.01 -16.00
N LYS A 115 11.34 8.92 -17.18
CA LYS A 115 12.75 8.49 -17.32
C LYS A 115 13.75 9.44 -16.65
N LEU A 116 13.42 10.74 -16.60
CA LEU A 116 14.19 11.78 -15.92
C LEU A 116 13.88 11.89 -14.42
N ASN A 117 13.04 11.00 -13.87
CA ASN A 117 12.53 11.04 -12.49
C ASN A 117 11.74 12.32 -12.14
N ARG A 118 11.22 13.03 -13.16
CA ARG A 118 10.34 14.21 -13.01
C ARG A 118 8.88 13.77 -12.98
N LEU A 119 8.52 12.93 -12.00
CA LEU A 119 7.28 12.17 -11.97
C LEU A 119 6.02 13.04 -11.96
N ASN A 120 6.03 14.19 -11.27
CA ASN A 120 4.86 15.08 -11.25
C ASN A 120 4.58 15.70 -12.63
N GLU A 121 5.60 16.06 -13.38
CA GLU A 121 5.46 16.59 -14.75
C GLU A 121 5.03 15.49 -15.71
N ALA A 122 5.48 14.26 -15.48
CA ALA A 122 5.00 13.10 -16.23
C ALA A 122 3.48 12.89 -16.05
N VAL A 123 2.99 12.96 -14.82
CA VAL A 123 1.53 12.86 -14.51
C VAL A 123 0.73 13.93 -15.26
N ILE A 124 1.20 15.17 -15.27
CA ILE A 124 0.54 16.28 -15.98
C ILE A 124 0.47 15.97 -17.47
N SER A 125 1.58 15.54 -18.06
CA SER A 125 1.66 15.24 -19.50
C SER A 125 0.77 14.05 -19.89
N PHE A 126 0.75 12.96 -19.11
CA PHE A 126 -0.14 11.84 -19.37
C PHE A 126 -1.62 12.19 -19.21
N LYS A 127 -1.98 12.98 -18.19
CA LYS A 127 -3.36 13.47 -18.04
C LYS A 127 -3.80 14.30 -19.24
N LYS A 128 -2.90 15.15 -19.78
CA LYS A 128 -3.20 15.91 -20.99
C LYS A 128 -3.38 15.03 -22.23
N ALA A 129 -2.53 14.00 -22.38
CA ALA A 129 -2.70 13.01 -23.44
C ALA A 129 -4.05 12.29 -23.37
N ILE A 130 -4.51 11.92 -22.16
CA ILE A 130 -5.80 11.28 -21.90
C ILE A 130 -6.97 12.24 -22.18
N GLU A 131 -6.84 13.50 -21.79
CA GLU A 131 -7.85 14.53 -22.07
C GLU A 131 -8.09 14.68 -23.58
N LEU A 132 -7.01 14.64 -24.36
CA LEU A 132 -7.07 14.75 -25.82
C LEU A 132 -7.55 13.46 -26.50
N LYS A 133 -7.26 12.31 -25.91
CA LYS A 133 -7.63 10.98 -26.41
C LYS A 133 -8.07 10.08 -25.25
N GLN A 134 -9.39 10.00 -25.00
CA GLN A 134 -9.96 9.33 -23.83
C GLN A 134 -9.78 7.80 -23.83
N ASP A 135 -9.50 7.18 -24.95
CA ASP A 135 -9.24 5.75 -25.12
C ASP A 135 -7.74 5.41 -25.22
N TYR A 136 -6.85 6.31 -24.78
CA TYR A 136 -5.41 6.16 -24.94
C TYR A 136 -4.81 5.21 -23.90
N ILE A 137 -4.90 3.90 -24.15
CA ILE A 137 -4.41 2.83 -23.29
C ILE A 137 -2.97 3.06 -22.81
N ALA A 138 -2.06 3.43 -23.74
CA ALA A 138 -0.65 3.65 -23.39
C ALA A 138 -0.48 4.80 -22.37
N ALA A 139 -1.25 5.89 -22.51
CA ALA A 139 -1.17 7.02 -21.57
C ALA A 139 -1.73 6.65 -20.19
N TYR A 140 -2.84 5.90 -20.09
CA TYR A 140 -3.34 5.37 -18.82
C TYR A 140 -2.36 4.41 -18.18
N THR A 141 -1.73 3.52 -18.96
CA THR A 141 -0.71 2.58 -18.48
C THR A 141 0.47 3.33 -17.89
N ASN A 142 1.04 4.28 -18.62
CA ASN A 142 2.17 5.09 -18.16
C ASN A 142 1.80 5.92 -16.93
N LEU A 143 0.60 6.50 -16.89
CA LEU A 143 0.08 7.24 -15.74
C LEU A 143 -0.01 6.36 -14.50
N SER A 144 -0.54 5.13 -14.62
CA SER A 144 -0.72 4.22 -13.50
C SER A 144 0.61 3.82 -12.86
N PHE A 145 1.64 3.50 -13.66
CA PHE A 145 2.97 3.21 -13.14
C PHE A 145 3.61 4.45 -12.49
N THR A 146 3.51 5.61 -13.13
CA THR A 146 4.06 6.86 -12.57
C THR A 146 3.39 7.25 -11.24
N GLN A 147 2.07 7.06 -11.12
CA GLN A 147 1.35 7.30 -9.87
C GLN A 147 1.76 6.30 -8.76
N LYS A 148 1.99 5.03 -9.13
CA LYS A 148 2.53 4.03 -8.21
C LYS A 148 3.91 4.43 -7.69
N ASP A 149 4.80 4.88 -8.58
CA ASP A 149 6.16 5.32 -8.20
C ASP A 149 6.13 6.58 -7.31
N LEU A 150 5.10 7.42 -7.44
CA LEU A 150 4.83 8.55 -6.56
C LEU A 150 4.20 8.15 -5.21
N GLY A 151 3.91 6.87 -4.98
CA GLY A 151 3.16 6.40 -3.80
C GLY A 151 1.66 6.74 -3.82
N LYS A 152 1.13 7.24 -4.93
CA LYS A 152 -0.30 7.58 -5.12
C LYS A 152 -1.09 6.34 -5.50
N LEU A 153 -1.17 5.38 -4.56
CA LEU A 153 -1.62 4.01 -4.84
C LEU A 153 -3.09 3.93 -5.29
N ASP A 154 -3.99 4.69 -4.65
CA ASP A 154 -5.41 4.74 -5.05
C ASP A 154 -5.61 5.31 -6.45
N GLU A 155 -4.86 6.35 -6.80
CA GLU A 155 -4.89 6.96 -8.14
C GLU A 155 -4.36 5.98 -9.19
N ALA A 156 -3.25 5.29 -8.86
CA ALA A 156 -2.68 4.25 -9.71
C ALA A 156 -3.68 3.11 -9.97
N LEU A 157 -4.38 2.64 -8.92
CA LEU A 157 -5.41 1.61 -9.03
C LEU A 157 -6.56 2.06 -9.95
N ASN A 158 -7.00 3.32 -9.82
CA ASN A 158 -8.02 3.88 -10.70
C ASN A 158 -7.55 3.90 -12.14
N SER A 159 -6.31 4.29 -12.41
CA SER A 159 -5.72 4.32 -13.76
C SER A 159 -5.59 2.92 -14.35
N PHE A 160 -5.15 1.90 -13.59
CA PHE A 160 -5.16 0.50 -14.03
C PHE A 160 -6.58 0.00 -14.36
N ASN A 161 -7.58 0.38 -13.56
CA ASN A 161 -8.96 0.01 -13.83
C ASN A 161 -9.49 0.66 -15.15
N GLN A 162 -9.03 1.86 -15.53
CA GLN A 162 -9.37 2.45 -16.84
C GLN A 162 -8.71 1.67 -17.98
N VAL A 163 -7.44 1.25 -17.83
CA VAL A 163 -6.81 0.38 -18.84
C VAL A 163 -7.63 -0.89 -19.04
N LEU A 164 -8.05 -1.56 -17.95
CA LEU A 164 -8.81 -2.81 -18.03
C LEU A 164 -10.24 -2.65 -18.56
N LYS A 165 -10.81 -1.45 -18.54
CA LYS A 165 -12.08 -1.16 -19.23
C LYS A 165 -11.90 -1.08 -20.75
N LEU A 166 -10.73 -0.61 -21.18
CA LEU A 166 -10.40 -0.45 -22.61
C LEU A 166 -9.80 -1.72 -23.20
N ASP A 167 -9.05 -2.48 -22.40
CA ASP A 167 -8.45 -3.78 -22.72
C ASP A 167 -8.66 -4.75 -21.55
N THR A 168 -9.75 -5.50 -21.62
CA THR A 168 -10.17 -6.43 -20.56
C THR A 168 -9.24 -7.62 -20.37
N ASN A 169 -8.42 -7.95 -21.36
CA ASN A 169 -7.63 -9.19 -21.41
C ASN A 169 -6.14 -8.98 -21.09
N SER A 170 -5.73 -7.78 -20.71
CA SER A 170 -4.33 -7.48 -20.40
C SER A 170 -3.88 -8.20 -19.11
N ALA A 171 -3.25 -9.37 -19.27
CA ALA A 171 -2.70 -10.15 -18.15
C ALA A 171 -1.67 -9.35 -17.33
N VAL A 172 -0.84 -8.55 -18.01
CA VAL A 172 0.19 -7.72 -17.36
C VAL A 172 -0.45 -6.67 -16.45
N ILE A 173 -1.47 -5.99 -16.93
CA ILE A 173 -2.17 -4.95 -16.14
C ILE A 173 -2.95 -5.58 -14.98
N ASN A 174 -3.60 -6.73 -15.19
CA ASN A 174 -4.23 -7.48 -14.11
C ASN A 174 -3.23 -7.85 -13.00
N PHE A 175 -2.05 -8.38 -13.37
CA PHE A 175 -0.98 -8.70 -12.42
C PHE A 175 -0.54 -7.48 -11.59
N HIS A 176 -0.28 -6.34 -12.23
CA HIS A 176 0.13 -5.11 -11.53
C HIS A 176 -0.98 -4.54 -10.65
N LYS A 177 -2.22 -4.57 -11.12
CA LYS A 177 -3.40 -4.18 -10.35
C LYS A 177 -3.56 -5.06 -9.10
N ASP A 178 -3.46 -6.39 -9.25
CA ASP A 178 -3.61 -7.32 -8.13
C ASP A 178 -2.52 -7.11 -7.08
N ASN A 179 -1.27 -6.91 -7.49
CA ASN A 179 -0.17 -6.60 -6.58
C ASN A 179 -0.40 -5.26 -5.86
N LEU A 180 -0.87 -4.24 -6.57
CA LEU A 180 -1.20 -2.96 -5.97
C LEU A 180 -2.38 -3.08 -5.00
N THR A 181 -3.40 -3.85 -5.36
CA THR A 181 -4.55 -4.11 -4.50
C THR A 181 -4.13 -4.80 -3.20
N LYS A 182 -3.22 -5.77 -3.26
CA LYS A 182 -2.65 -6.42 -2.06
C LYS A 182 -1.92 -5.43 -1.14
N THR A 183 -1.30 -4.41 -1.71
CA THR A 183 -0.64 -3.35 -0.92
C THR A 183 -1.65 -2.41 -0.27
N ILE A 184 -2.71 -2.02 -1.00
CA ILE A 184 -3.75 -1.09 -0.51
C ILE A 184 -4.69 -1.78 0.48
N VAL A 185 -5.05 -3.04 0.20
CA VAL A 185 -5.96 -3.86 1.00
C VAL A 185 -5.27 -5.19 1.32
N PRO A 186 -4.43 -5.24 2.35
CA PRO A 186 -3.78 -6.47 2.77
C PRO A 186 -4.78 -7.58 3.09
N ALA A 187 -4.39 -8.83 2.85
CA ALA A 187 -5.27 -10.00 3.00
C ALA A 187 -5.84 -10.17 4.43
N TRP A 188 -5.15 -9.65 5.44
CA TRP A 188 -5.60 -9.71 6.84
C TRP A 188 -6.94 -8.98 7.07
N HIS A 189 -7.35 -8.02 6.23
CA HIS A 189 -8.69 -7.40 6.34
C HIS A 189 -9.80 -8.44 6.25
N VAL A 190 -9.66 -9.44 5.36
CA VAL A 190 -10.67 -10.49 5.21
C VAL A 190 -10.69 -11.41 6.43
N THR A 191 -9.52 -11.81 6.94
CA THR A 191 -9.43 -12.67 8.13
C THR A 191 -9.93 -11.95 9.37
N MET A 192 -9.65 -10.64 9.51
CA MET A 192 -10.16 -9.80 10.58
C MET A 192 -11.70 -9.72 10.57
N MET A 193 -12.31 -9.47 9.40
CA MET A 193 -13.77 -9.42 9.28
C MET A 193 -14.44 -10.77 9.59
N ASN A 194 -13.75 -11.89 9.37
CA ASN A 194 -14.21 -13.23 9.65
C ASN A 194 -13.86 -13.73 11.07
N ASP A 195 -13.17 -12.95 11.88
CA ASP A 195 -12.90 -13.27 13.28
C ASP A 195 -14.15 -13.08 14.14
N ASN A 196 -14.98 -14.13 14.21
CA ASN A 196 -16.25 -14.09 14.92
C ASN A 196 -16.09 -13.86 16.42
N TYR A 197 -15.02 -14.37 17.03
CA TYR A 197 -14.77 -14.18 18.46
C TYR A 197 -14.46 -12.70 18.78
N ARG A 198 -13.54 -12.10 18.05
CA ARG A 198 -13.24 -10.68 18.14
C ARG A 198 -14.50 -9.83 17.90
N ASN A 199 -15.19 -10.09 16.81
CA ASN A 199 -16.39 -9.34 16.43
C ASN A 199 -17.49 -9.42 17.49
N SER A 200 -17.69 -10.58 18.11
CA SER A 200 -18.67 -10.74 19.20
C SER A 200 -18.29 -9.94 20.44
N LYS A 201 -16.99 -9.88 20.78
CA LYS A 201 -16.50 -9.08 21.92
C LYS A 201 -16.65 -7.58 21.68
N TYR A 202 -16.33 -7.10 20.47
CA TYR A 202 -16.59 -5.70 20.11
C TYR A 202 -18.09 -5.37 20.13
N LEU A 203 -18.95 -6.25 19.59
CA LEU A 203 -20.39 -6.06 19.62
C LEU A 203 -20.91 -5.95 21.05
N GLU A 204 -20.46 -6.83 21.96
CA GLU A 204 -20.83 -6.83 23.38
C GLU A 204 -20.40 -5.51 24.04
N ALA A 205 -19.17 -5.07 23.84
CA ALA A 205 -18.62 -3.83 24.38
C ALA A 205 -19.35 -2.59 23.84
N ILE A 206 -19.58 -2.52 22.53
CA ILE A 206 -20.31 -1.40 21.89
C ILE A 206 -21.74 -1.32 22.43
N LYS A 207 -22.44 -2.45 22.50
CA LYS A 207 -23.82 -2.50 23.03
C LYS A 207 -23.88 -1.98 24.46
N LEU A 208 -22.93 -2.40 25.31
CA LEU A 208 -22.88 -1.95 26.70
C LEU A 208 -22.54 -0.45 26.80
N ALA A 209 -21.55 0.02 26.04
CA ALA A 209 -21.15 1.41 26.04
C ALA A 209 -22.28 2.35 25.52
N VAL A 210 -22.96 1.97 24.45
CA VAL A 210 -24.10 2.75 23.92
C VAL A 210 -25.24 2.82 24.93
N ASN A 211 -25.52 1.73 25.65
CA ASN A 211 -26.58 1.73 26.69
C ASN A 211 -26.21 2.53 27.93
N ASP A 212 -24.92 2.67 28.27
CA ASP A 212 -24.47 3.46 29.41
C ASP A 212 -24.50 4.97 29.12
N ILE A 213 -24.53 5.37 27.86
CA ILE A 213 -24.66 6.76 27.46
C ILE A 213 -26.14 7.15 27.46
N SER A 214 -26.49 8.12 28.27
CA SER A 214 -27.88 8.41 28.67
C SER A 214 -28.84 8.83 27.54
N VAL A 215 -28.37 9.43 26.42
CA VAL A 215 -29.22 9.90 25.32
C VAL A 215 -28.47 9.94 24.00
N ASP A 216 -29.01 9.26 22.97
CA ASP A 216 -28.67 9.39 21.56
C ASP A 216 -27.17 9.64 21.28
N PRO A 217 -26.26 8.67 21.53
CA PRO A 217 -24.83 8.90 21.42
C PRO A 217 -24.37 9.18 19.99
N LEU A 218 -23.52 10.21 19.85
CA LEU A 218 -22.71 10.44 18.67
C LEU A 218 -21.42 9.62 18.79
N VAL A 219 -21.14 8.81 17.80
CA VAL A 219 -20.00 7.88 17.80
C VAL A 219 -18.98 8.28 16.71
N LEU A 220 -17.71 8.17 17.02
CA LEU A 220 -16.60 8.22 16.05
C LEU A 220 -15.99 6.83 15.92
N ASP A 221 -15.93 6.30 14.70
CA ASP A 221 -15.25 5.07 14.36
C ASP A 221 -13.93 5.39 13.63
N ILE A 222 -12.79 5.11 14.28
CA ILE A 222 -11.44 5.41 13.76
C ILE A 222 -10.86 4.18 13.09
N GLY A 223 -10.50 4.33 11.79
CA GLY A 223 -10.05 3.22 10.97
C GLY A 223 -11.21 2.29 10.65
N ALA A 224 -12.31 2.86 10.17
CA ALA A 224 -13.59 2.17 10.03
C ALA A 224 -13.57 0.93 9.13
N GLY A 225 -12.56 0.80 8.25
CA GLY A 225 -12.42 -0.35 7.36
C GLY A 225 -13.68 -0.62 6.54
N SER A 226 -14.35 -1.73 6.79
CA SER A 226 -15.63 -2.08 6.15
C SER A 226 -16.86 -1.32 6.69
N GLY A 227 -16.73 -0.58 7.79
CA GLY A 227 -17.82 0.04 8.52
C GLY A 227 -18.58 -0.92 9.45
N LEU A 228 -18.01 -2.09 9.75
CA LEU A 228 -18.65 -3.11 10.59
C LEU A 228 -18.96 -2.58 12.00
N LEU A 229 -17.98 -2.00 12.68
CA LEU A 229 -18.16 -1.47 14.03
C LEU A 229 -19.13 -0.27 14.05
N SER A 230 -19.06 0.59 13.03
CA SER A 230 -20.04 1.66 12.80
C SER A 230 -21.48 1.13 12.73
N MET A 231 -21.72 0.09 11.93
CA MET A 231 -23.05 -0.54 11.80
C MET A 231 -23.49 -1.23 13.09
N MET A 232 -22.55 -1.86 13.83
CA MET A 232 -22.83 -2.42 15.16
C MET A 232 -23.29 -1.33 16.14
N ALA A 233 -22.67 -0.16 16.13
CA ALA A 233 -23.05 0.95 16.99
C ALA A 233 -24.48 1.44 16.69
N ILE A 234 -24.84 1.67 15.42
CA ILE A 234 -26.19 2.07 15.02
C ILE A 234 -27.23 1.01 15.36
N ALA A 235 -26.93 -0.27 15.12
CA ALA A 235 -27.84 -1.38 15.42
C ALA A 235 -28.12 -1.53 16.93
N ASN A 236 -27.25 -1.01 17.78
CA ASN A 236 -27.38 -1.03 19.24
C ASN A 236 -27.83 0.31 19.86
N GLY A 237 -28.29 1.28 19.04
CA GLY A 237 -28.95 2.49 19.56
C GLY A 237 -28.13 3.77 19.45
N ALA A 238 -26.96 3.77 18.82
CA ALA A 238 -26.27 5.01 18.51
C ALA A 238 -27.13 5.87 17.56
N ARG A 239 -27.20 7.18 17.79
CA ARG A 239 -27.96 8.09 16.95
C ARG A 239 -27.30 8.24 15.58
N GLU A 240 -26.00 8.48 15.59
CA GLU A 240 -25.23 8.80 14.41
C GLU A 240 -23.78 8.34 14.60
N VAL A 241 -23.16 7.89 13.54
CA VAL A 241 -21.74 7.53 13.51
C VAL A 241 -21.01 8.34 12.45
N VAL A 242 -19.89 8.96 12.84
CA VAL A 242 -18.90 9.44 11.90
C VAL A 242 -17.78 8.41 11.83
N ALA A 243 -17.55 7.86 10.64
CA ALA A 243 -16.55 6.82 10.38
C ALA A 243 -15.40 7.43 9.59
N CYS A 244 -14.18 7.45 10.11
CA CYS A 244 -13.03 7.93 9.36
C CYS A 244 -12.14 6.78 8.90
N GLU A 245 -11.74 6.84 7.62
CA GLU A 245 -10.89 5.86 6.96
C GLU A 245 -9.89 6.59 6.06
N ILE A 246 -8.59 6.32 6.27
CA ILE A 246 -7.53 7.02 5.55
C ILE A 246 -7.42 6.53 4.10
N THR A 247 -7.65 5.24 3.86
CA THR A 247 -7.51 4.61 2.54
C THR A 247 -8.75 4.87 1.70
N ASN A 248 -8.61 5.70 0.66
CA ASN A 248 -9.73 6.12 -0.17
C ASN A 248 -10.49 4.95 -0.82
N THR A 249 -9.77 3.92 -1.26
CA THR A 249 -10.40 2.70 -1.82
C THR A 249 -11.26 1.99 -0.79
N ILE A 250 -10.77 1.83 0.46
CA ILE A 250 -11.51 1.19 1.55
C ILE A 250 -12.71 2.07 1.95
N ALA A 251 -12.53 3.39 2.11
CA ALA A 251 -13.61 4.31 2.43
C ALA A 251 -14.76 4.27 1.40
N LYS A 252 -14.45 4.16 0.10
CA LYS A 252 -15.47 3.99 -0.96
C LYS A 252 -16.22 2.68 -0.84
N ILE A 253 -15.54 1.59 -0.47
CA ILE A 253 -16.18 0.29 -0.27
C ILE A 253 -17.03 0.30 1.00
N ALA A 254 -16.55 0.91 2.10
CA ALA A 254 -17.33 1.09 3.32
C ALA A 254 -18.67 1.79 3.05
N LYS A 255 -18.66 2.91 2.29
CA LYS A 255 -19.91 3.61 1.87
C LYS A 255 -20.88 2.68 1.17
N LYS A 256 -20.42 1.83 0.26
CA LYS A 256 -21.27 0.85 -0.46
C LYS A 256 -21.82 -0.21 0.47
N ILE A 257 -20.99 -0.73 1.40
CA ILE A 257 -21.42 -1.75 2.39
C ILE A 257 -22.48 -1.15 3.30
N ILE A 258 -22.24 0.05 3.86
CA ILE A 258 -23.15 0.77 4.74
C ILE A 258 -24.50 1.03 4.05
N HIS A 259 -24.46 1.51 2.80
CA HIS A 259 -25.65 1.72 1.98
C HIS A 259 -26.42 0.41 1.74
N LYS A 260 -25.74 -0.68 1.37
CA LYS A 260 -26.33 -2.00 1.14
C LYS A 260 -27.06 -2.54 2.38
N ASN A 261 -26.57 -2.19 3.58
CA ASN A 261 -27.13 -2.62 4.85
C ASN A 261 -28.17 -1.63 5.42
N GLY A 262 -28.51 -0.55 4.69
CA GLY A 262 -29.57 0.38 5.08
C GLY A 262 -29.18 1.43 6.13
N TYR A 263 -27.89 1.68 6.35
CA TYR A 263 -27.42 2.61 7.38
C TYR A 263 -26.87 3.95 6.83
N ALA A 264 -27.02 4.23 5.53
CA ALA A 264 -26.43 5.39 4.88
C ALA A 264 -26.88 6.73 5.48
N GLU A 265 -28.10 6.82 6.01
CA GLU A 265 -28.64 8.05 6.64
C GLU A 265 -28.09 8.30 8.06
N LYS A 266 -27.46 7.29 8.67
CA LYS A 266 -26.97 7.35 10.05
C LYS A 266 -25.46 7.25 10.19
N ILE A 267 -24.76 6.85 9.12
CA ILE A 267 -23.30 6.70 9.12
C ILE A 267 -22.69 7.54 8.03
N THR A 268 -21.89 8.52 8.43
CA THR A 268 -21.13 9.38 7.52
C THR A 268 -19.69 8.87 7.43
N VAL A 269 -19.24 8.45 6.25
CA VAL A 269 -17.85 8.02 6.03
C VAL A 269 -17.01 9.17 5.48
N ILE A 270 -15.95 9.54 6.20
CA ILE A 270 -15.01 10.61 5.87
C ILE A 270 -13.65 9.98 5.50
N ASN A 271 -13.14 10.29 4.31
CA ASN A 271 -11.81 9.85 3.90
C ASN A 271 -10.75 10.85 4.38
N LYS A 272 -10.39 10.72 5.65
CA LYS A 272 -9.36 11.53 6.33
C LYS A 272 -8.68 10.69 7.41
N LYS A 273 -7.46 11.07 7.79
CA LYS A 273 -6.83 10.59 9.02
C LYS A 273 -7.56 11.19 10.24
N SER A 274 -7.69 10.43 11.34
CA SER A 274 -8.38 10.91 12.55
C SER A 274 -7.76 12.18 13.13
N THR A 275 -6.44 12.34 13.01
CA THR A 275 -5.70 13.53 13.44
C THR A 275 -6.01 14.81 12.63
N GLU A 276 -6.64 14.68 11.48
CA GLU A 276 -7.05 15.78 10.60
C GLU A 276 -8.52 16.19 10.80
N LEU A 277 -9.28 15.39 11.56
CA LEU A 277 -10.69 15.69 11.83
C LEU A 277 -10.83 16.93 12.72
N LYS A 278 -11.87 17.73 12.44
CA LYS A 278 -12.17 18.96 13.18
C LYS A 278 -13.60 18.96 13.70
N VAL A 279 -13.75 19.35 14.97
CA VAL A 279 -15.06 19.61 15.56
C VAL A 279 -15.62 20.91 14.98
N GLY A 280 -16.86 20.89 14.53
CA GLY A 280 -17.53 22.00 13.85
C GLY A 280 -17.47 21.91 12.31
N GLU A 281 -16.57 21.10 11.75
CA GLU A 281 -16.49 20.86 10.30
C GLU A 281 -16.85 19.40 9.97
N ASP A 282 -16.04 18.46 10.46
CA ASP A 282 -16.18 17.02 10.19
C ASP A 282 -17.10 16.33 11.23
N LEU A 283 -17.07 16.81 12.46
CA LEU A 283 -17.89 16.36 13.57
C LEU A 283 -18.76 17.53 14.05
N PRO A 284 -20.08 17.37 14.23
CA PRO A 284 -20.94 18.46 14.68
C PRO A 284 -20.59 18.96 16.10
N LYS A 285 -20.07 18.08 16.93
CA LYS A 285 -19.60 18.35 18.31
C LYS A 285 -18.61 17.25 18.72
N LYS A 286 -18.00 17.38 19.90
CA LYS A 286 -17.23 16.26 20.49
C LYS A 286 -18.15 15.05 20.68
N VAL A 287 -17.60 13.86 20.42
CA VAL A 287 -18.35 12.60 20.42
C VAL A 287 -18.51 12.03 21.84
N ASP A 288 -19.52 11.20 22.01
CA ASP A 288 -19.82 10.53 23.27
C ASP A 288 -19.03 9.22 23.39
N LEU A 289 -18.76 8.56 22.25
CA LEU A 289 -18.08 7.29 22.15
C LEU A 289 -17.08 7.31 20.99
N ILE A 290 -15.86 6.86 21.24
CA ILE A 290 -14.90 6.51 20.19
C ILE A 290 -14.78 4.99 20.15
N ILE A 291 -14.85 4.43 18.95
CA ILE A 291 -14.57 3.03 18.68
C ILE A 291 -13.37 3.00 17.74
N SER A 292 -12.41 2.12 17.99
CA SER A 292 -11.27 1.95 17.10
C SER A 292 -10.78 0.51 17.10
N GLU A 293 -10.43 0.03 15.93
CA GLU A 293 -9.71 -1.22 15.74
C GLU A 293 -8.63 -1.04 14.67
N ILE A 294 -7.58 -0.30 15.04
CA ILE A 294 -6.38 -0.04 14.23
C ILE A 294 -5.14 -0.64 14.92
N LEU A 295 -5.36 -1.67 15.76
CA LEU A 295 -4.30 -2.27 16.56
C LEU A 295 -3.44 -3.20 15.70
N ALA A 296 -2.12 -3.11 15.86
CA ALA A 296 -1.18 -4.08 15.30
C ALA A 296 -1.05 -5.32 16.20
N ALA A 297 -0.37 -6.36 15.73
CA ALA A 297 -0.12 -7.59 16.51
C ALA A 297 0.61 -7.33 17.83
N GLU A 298 1.37 -6.25 17.91
CA GLU A 298 2.05 -5.79 19.12
C GLU A 298 1.22 -4.79 19.95
N PHE A 299 -0.02 -4.53 19.61
CA PHE A 299 -0.87 -3.47 20.17
C PHE A 299 -0.43 -2.05 19.82
N VAL A 300 0.82 -1.83 19.50
CA VAL A 300 1.42 -0.58 19.03
C VAL A 300 1.86 -0.78 17.57
N GLY A 301 2.09 0.29 16.86
CA GLY A 301 2.46 0.28 15.45
C GLY A 301 1.55 1.20 14.65
N GLU A 302 1.95 1.59 13.44
CA GLU A 302 1.18 2.42 12.51
C GLU A 302 0.65 3.74 13.09
N GLY A 303 1.26 4.26 14.16
CA GLY A 303 0.84 5.49 14.84
C GLY A 303 -0.47 5.36 15.63
N VAL A 304 -0.84 4.14 16.03
CA VAL A 304 -2.08 3.85 16.79
C VAL A 304 -2.18 4.67 18.06
N ARG A 305 -1.12 4.66 18.89
CA ARG A 305 -1.10 5.37 20.17
C ARG A 305 -1.31 6.88 19.98
N CYS A 306 -0.56 7.49 19.07
CA CYS A 306 -0.70 8.92 18.74
C CYS A 306 -2.09 9.24 18.23
N SER A 307 -2.64 8.43 17.34
CA SER A 307 -3.97 8.65 16.76
C SER A 307 -5.09 8.57 17.80
N ILE A 308 -5.05 7.58 18.69
CA ILE A 308 -6.06 7.38 19.74
C ILE A 308 -5.95 8.45 20.81
N LEU A 309 -4.75 8.78 21.27
CA LEU A 309 -4.56 9.83 22.29
C LEU A 309 -4.93 11.22 21.77
N ASP A 310 -4.59 11.54 20.53
CA ASP A 310 -5.04 12.78 19.87
C ASP A 310 -6.58 12.84 19.80
N ALA A 311 -7.22 11.74 19.37
CA ALA A 311 -8.66 11.66 19.29
C ALA A 311 -9.34 11.80 20.67
N ASN A 312 -8.80 11.15 21.70
CA ASN A 312 -9.28 11.29 23.08
C ASN A 312 -9.25 12.75 23.54
N LYS A 313 -8.16 13.43 23.33
CA LYS A 313 -7.99 14.85 23.75
C LYS A 313 -8.88 15.81 22.99
N ARG A 314 -8.91 15.71 21.66
CA ARG A 314 -9.55 16.70 20.79
C ARG A 314 -11.00 16.38 20.47
N LEU A 315 -11.33 15.10 20.27
CA LEU A 315 -12.59 14.69 19.66
C LEU A 315 -13.57 14.09 20.66
N LEU A 316 -13.08 13.46 21.76
CA LEU A 316 -13.91 12.84 22.79
C LEU A 316 -14.37 13.87 23.83
N LYS A 317 -15.59 13.72 24.35
CA LYS A 317 -16.07 14.46 25.52
C LYS A 317 -15.27 14.08 26.76
N LYS A 318 -15.28 14.93 27.80
CA LYS A 318 -14.54 14.69 29.05
C LYS A 318 -14.92 13.37 29.73
N ASP A 319 -16.21 13.05 29.71
CA ASP A 319 -16.76 11.81 30.29
C ASP A 319 -17.16 10.81 29.20
N GLY A 320 -16.55 10.95 28.02
CA GLY A 320 -16.80 10.07 26.87
C GLY A 320 -16.12 8.70 27.04
N ILE A 321 -16.64 7.71 26.34
CA ILE A 321 -16.17 6.35 26.37
C ILE A 321 -15.25 6.10 25.18
N MET A 322 -14.20 5.28 25.36
CA MET A 322 -13.31 4.80 24.32
C MET A 322 -13.25 3.27 24.32
N ILE A 323 -13.41 2.67 23.15
CA ILE A 323 -13.23 1.23 22.92
C ILE A 323 -12.11 1.05 21.87
N PRO A 324 -11.01 0.37 22.25
CA PRO A 324 -10.69 -0.22 23.55
C PRO A 324 -10.24 0.80 24.61
N GLU A 325 -10.38 0.45 25.90
CA GLU A 325 -9.91 1.26 27.03
C GLU A 325 -8.40 1.14 27.22
N SER A 326 -7.88 -0.07 27.11
CA SER A 326 -6.48 -0.37 27.37
C SER A 326 -6.05 -1.70 26.76
N GLY A 327 -4.76 -1.97 26.76
CA GLY A 327 -4.19 -3.25 26.37
C GLY A 327 -3.03 -3.67 27.27
N THR A 328 -2.88 -4.97 27.44
CA THR A 328 -1.77 -5.60 28.16
C THR A 328 -0.98 -6.45 27.19
N ILE A 329 0.30 -6.19 27.09
CA ILE A 329 1.24 -7.05 26.36
C ILE A 329 1.71 -8.15 27.30
N LYS A 330 1.50 -9.38 26.89
CA LYS A 330 1.87 -10.59 27.63
C LYS A 330 3.00 -11.32 26.93
N ILE A 331 3.89 -11.92 27.72
CA ILE A 331 5.03 -12.69 27.21
C ILE A 331 5.21 -14.00 27.96
N SER A 332 5.82 -14.96 27.28
CA SER A 332 6.29 -16.21 27.85
C SER A 332 7.59 -16.66 27.17
N LEU A 333 8.34 -17.56 27.83
CA LEU A 333 9.50 -18.20 27.19
C LEU A 333 9.03 -19.20 26.13
N LEU A 334 9.57 -19.07 24.93
CA LEU A 334 9.30 -19.94 23.80
C LEU A 334 10.24 -21.15 23.80
N GLY A 335 9.68 -22.33 23.92
CA GLY A 335 10.42 -23.58 23.80
C GLY A 335 10.72 -23.98 22.36
N SER A 336 11.62 -24.92 22.20
CA SER A 336 11.98 -25.48 20.90
C SER A 336 10.82 -26.33 20.35
N ASP A 337 10.34 -25.96 19.19
CA ASP A 337 9.35 -26.66 18.40
C ASP A 337 9.88 -26.84 16.98
N LYS A 338 9.78 -28.07 16.44
CA LYS A 338 10.30 -28.36 15.11
C LYS A 338 9.65 -27.50 14.04
N LYS A 339 8.34 -27.27 14.11
CA LYS A 339 7.61 -26.45 13.13
C LYS A 339 8.07 -25.00 13.12
N ILE A 340 8.38 -24.48 14.31
CA ILE A 340 8.95 -23.12 14.44
C ILE A 340 10.36 -23.12 13.87
N LEU A 341 11.21 -24.07 14.28
CA LEU A 341 12.60 -24.17 13.82
C LEU A 341 12.70 -24.31 12.30
N ASP A 342 11.84 -25.09 11.68
CA ASP A 342 11.83 -25.28 10.22
C ASP A 342 11.50 -23.98 9.44
N VAL A 343 10.93 -22.98 10.10
CA VAL A 343 10.62 -21.66 9.51
C VAL A 343 11.69 -20.63 9.84
N VAL A 344 12.15 -20.57 11.08
CA VAL A 344 12.99 -19.46 11.58
C VAL A 344 14.48 -19.74 11.51
N SER A 345 14.88 -20.99 11.22
CA SER A 345 16.30 -21.38 11.20
C SER A 345 16.59 -22.42 10.12
N VAL A 346 17.83 -22.50 9.74
CA VAL A 346 18.35 -23.55 8.84
C VAL A 346 19.50 -24.28 9.53
N ALA A 347 19.61 -25.58 9.31
CA ALA A 347 20.71 -26.39 9.83
C ALA A 347 21.35 -27.18 8.68
N ASN A 348 21.08 -28.47 8.58
CA ASN A 348 21.64 -29.33 7.53
C ASN A 348 20.61 -29.48 6.39
N VAL A 349 21.02 -29.17 5.17
CA VAL A 349 20.21 -29.31 3.95
C VAL A 349 20.99 -30.19 2.96
N ASN A 350 20.45 -31.35 2.62
CA ASN A 350 21.07 -32.31 1.68
C ASN A 350 22.53 -32.68 2.04
N GLY A 351 22.85 -32.74 3.34
CA GLY A 351 24.20 -33.08 3.83
C GLY A 351 25.15 -31.89 4.00
N PHE A 352 24.69 -30.66 3.68
CA PHE A 352 25.46 -29.43 3.86
C PHE A 352 25.00 -28.69 5.11
N ASP A 353 25.95 -28.32 5.97
CA ASP A 353 25.67 -27.45 7.13
C ASP A 353 25.54 -25.99 6.69
N LEU A 354 24.33 -25.43 6.83
CA LEU A 354 24.00 -24.04 6.49
C LEU A 354 23.74 -23.19 7.75
N SER A 355 24.07 -23.69 8.94
CA SER A 355 23.73 -23.04 10.21
C SER A 355 24.29 -21.63 10.36
N GLU A 356 25.42 -21.30 9.73
CA GLU A 356 25.99 -19.95 9.71
C GLU A 356 25.04 -18.89 9.10
N PHE A 357 24.11 -19.32 8.24
CA PHE A 357 23.10 -18.40 7.66
C PHE A 357 22.20 -17.79 8.71
N ASN A 358 22.00 -18.47 9.86
CA ASN A 358 21.18 -17.97 10.96
C ASN A 358 21.75 -16.70 11.61
N SER A 359 23.05 -16.44 11.47
CA SER A 359 23.70 -15.23 11.99
C SER A 359 23.23 -13.93 11.35
N ILE A 360 22.64 -14.01 10.14
CA ILE A 360 22.05 -12.89 9.40
C ILE A 360 20.52 -12.97 9.32
N SER A 361 19.91 -13.95 9.98
CA SER A 361 18.45 -14.09 10.03
C SER A 361 17.82 -13.03 10.93
N GLN A 362 16.58 -12.68 10.61
CA GLN A 362 15.81 -11.77 11.47
C GLN A 362 15.53 -12.42 12.84
N ARG A 363 15.51 -11.61 13.89
CA ARG A 363 15.22 -12.07 15.25
C ARG A 363 13.74 -11.95 15.61
N LYS A 364 12.99 -11.08 14.94
CA LYS A 364 11.55 -10.94 15.11
C LYS A 364 10.82 -11.61 13.95
N TRP A 365 9.85 -12.46 14.29
CA TRP A 365 8.99 -13.18 13.35
C TRP A 365 7.53 -13.03 13.73
N ASP A 366 6.68 -12.73 12.75
CA ASP A 366 5.24 -12.69 12.93
C ASP A 366 4.65 -13.96 12.33
N MET A 367 4.22 -14.89 13.18
CA MET A 367 3.79 -16.22 12.77
C MET A 367 2.29 -16.45 13.00
N ASN A 368 1.65 -17.07 12.01
CA ASN A 368 0.31 -17.63 12.18
C ASN A 368 0.42 -19.05 12.74
N LEU A 369 0.41 -19.16 14.07
CA LEU A 369 0.51 -20.44 14.77
C LEU A 369 -0.80 -21.21 14.61
N THR A 370 -0.71 -22.46 14.14
CA THR A 370 -1.85 -23.37 13.99
C THR A 370 -2.03 -24.30 15.17
N GLU A 371 -1.04 -24.36 16.05
CA GLU A 371 -0.98 -25.18 17.25
C GLU A 371 -0.40 -24.39 18.42
N ILE A 372 -0.62 -24.84 19.63
CA ILE A 372 -0.05 -24.23 20.82
C ILE A 372 1.45 -24.51 20.83
N PRO A 373 2.31 -23.46 20.78
CA PRO A 373 3.73 -23.67 20.89
C PRO A 373 4.12 -24.14 22.29
N MET A 374 5.28 -24.76 22.41
CA MET A 374 5.83 -25.13 23.71
C MET A 374 6.17 -23.87 24.51
N LEU A 375 5.45 -23.62 25.61
CA LEU A 375 5.73 -22.53 26.53
C LEU A 375 6.56 -23.07 27.72
N LEU A 376 7.73 -22.47 27.95
CA LEU A 376 8.63 -22.88 29.01
C LEU A 376 8.45 -22.09 30.32
N SER A 377 7.56 -21.10 30.33
CA SER A 377 7.19 -20.33 31.53
C SER A 377 5.69 -20.09 31.60
N SER A 378 5.18 -19.68 32.77
CA SER A 378 3.93 -18.95 32.85
C SER A 378 4.07 -17.60 32.11
N HIS A 379 2.96 -17.01 31.72
CA HIS A 379 2.99 -15.67 31.14
C HIS A 379 3.21 -14.60 32.22
N ASN A 380 3.84 -13.50 31.80
CA ASN A 380 3.96 -12.27 32.57
C ASN A 380 3.44 -11.08 31.74
N ASP A 381 2.90 -10.10 32.45
CA ASP A 381 2.48 -8.84 31.85
C ASP A 381 3.73 -7.97 31.59
N ALA A 382 4.08 -7.83 30.33
CA ALA A 382 5.22 -7.02 29.93
C ALA A 382 4.90 -5.54 30.01
N PHE A 383 3.80 -5.10 29.41
CA PHE A 383 3.39 -3.69 29.42
C PHE A 383 1.88 -3.57 29.55
N ASN A 384 1.46 -2.53 30.29
CA ASN A 384 0.06 -2.13 30.38
C ASN A 384 -0.10 -0.74 29.75
N ILE A 385 -0.86 -0.65 28.66
CA ILE A 385 -1.03 0.55 27.86
C ILE A 385 -2.44 1.08 28.09
N ASN A 386 -2.54 2.24 28.74
CA ASN A 386 -3.81 2.94 28.95
C ASN A 386 -4.03 3.95 27.82
N LEU A 387 -5.12 3.83 27.09
CA LEU A 387 -5.44 4.68 25.94
C LEU A 387 -6.11 6.01 26.31
N TYR A 388 -6.44 6.23 27.60
CA TYR A 388 -6.90 7.52 28.11
C TYR A 388 -5.78 8.42 28.61
N ASN A 389 -4.58 7.88 28.87
CA ASN A 389 -3.50 8.60 29.53
C ASN A 389 -2.48 9.13 28.54
N GLU A 390 -2.38 10.45 28.38
CA GLU A 390 -1.39 11.11 27.50
C GLU A 390 0.07 10.74 27.86
N ASN A 391 0.36 10.46 29.12
CA ASN A 391 1.69 10.04 29.56
C ASN A 391 2.06 8.60 29.15
N SER A 392 1.16 7.86 28.51
CA SER A 392 1.41 6.51 28.04
C SER A 392 2.27 6.42 26.77
N ILE A 393 2.65 7.56 26.14
CA ILE A 393 3.50 7.61 24.93
C ILE A 393 5.01 7.54 25.26
N VAL A 394 5.39 7.55 26.51
CA VAL A 394 6.82 7.53 26.88
C VAL A 394 7.44 6.16 26.55
N ASN A 395 8.62 6.19 25.95
CA ASN A 395 9.42 4.98 25.81
C ASN A 395 9.68 4.39 27.19
N GLU A 396 9.39 3.10 27.33
CA GLU A 396 9.57 2.36 28.58
C GLU A 396 10.55 1.22 28.35
N GLU A 397 11.58 1.14 29.21
CA GLU A 397 12.50 0.01 29.24
C GLU A 397 12.49 -0.59 30.64
N LYS A 398 12.39 -1.92 30.71
CA LYS A 398 12.44 -2.63 31.99
C LYS A 398 12.97 -4.04 31.84
N ILE A 399 13.33 -4.64 32.98
CA ILE A 399 13.77 -6.03 33.08
C ILE A 399 12.62 -6.86 33.64
N ILE A 400 12.28 -7.93 32.95
CA ILE A 400 11.23 -8.88 33.34
C ILE A 400 11.88 -10.21 33.63
N GLU A 401 11.60 -10.75 34.80
CA GLU A 401 12.08 -12.09 35.19
C GLU A 401 11.05 -13.15 34.82
N LEU A 402 11.41 -14.07 33.93
CA LEU A 402 10.60 -15.22 33.55
C LEU A 402 11.19 -16.48 34.12
N ARG A 403 10.38 -17.19 34.94
CA ARG A 403 10.79 -18.44 35.57
C ARG A 403 10.36 -19.65 34.75
N ALA A 404 11.30 -20.49 34.36
CA ALA A 404 11.02 -21.73 33.65
C ALA A 404 10.20 -22.68 34.56
N ASN A 405 9.10 -23.22 34.00
CA ASN A 405 8.21 -24.17 34.68
C ASN A 405 8.50 -25.63 34.29
N GLN A 406 9.35 -25.85 33.29
CA GLN A 406 9.81 -27.14 32.79
C GLN A 406 11.19 -27.03 32.16
N ASP A 407 11.85 -28.17 31.96
CA ASP A 407 13.11 -28.25 31.24
C ASP A 407 12.89 -28.10 29.76
N GLY A 408 13.84 -27.49 29.03
CA GLY A 408 13.76 -27.39 27.58
C GLY A 408 14.81 -26.49 26.94
N LEU A 409 14.83 -26.46 25.64
CA LEU A 409 15.64 -25.52 24.88
C LEU A 409 14.79 -24.28 24.61
N CYS A 410 15.14 -23.14 25.17
CA CYS A 410 14.49 -21.86 25.02
C CYS A 410 15.01 -21.16 23.76
N LEU A 411 14.13 -20.85 22.82
CA LEU A 411 14.45 -20.15 21.56
C LEU A 411 14.37 -18.63 21.70
N GLY A 412 13.54 -18.13 22.63
CA GLY A 412 13.27 -16.71 22.74
C GLY A 412 12.01 -16.41 23.56
N VAL A 413 11.34 -15.33 23.20
CA VAL A 413 10.11 -14.85 23.82
C VAL A 413 8.98 -14.89 22.79
N ILE A 414 7.82 -15.36 23.21
CA ILE A 414 6.57 -15.26 22.48
C ILE A 414 5.70 -14.18 23.11
N GLN A 415 5.04 -13.36 22.26
CA GLN A 415 4.19 -12.26 22.67
C GLN A 415 2.75 -12.48 22.22
N TRP A 416 1.82 -12.00 23.03
CA TRP A 416 0.43 -11.80 22.63
C TRP A 416 -0.18 -10.62 23.39
N MET A 417 -1.43 -10.28 23.12
CA MET A 417 -2.09 -9.15 23.76
C MET A 417 -3.42 -9.56 24.39
N LYS A 418 -3.74 -8.88 25.48
CA LYS A 418 -5.05 -8.87 26.11
C LYS A 418 -5.59 -7.45 26.03
N ILE A 419 -6.72 -7.25 25.40
CA ILE A 419 -7.34 -5.95 25.15
C ILE A 419 -8.56 -5.83 26.06
N LYS A 420 -8.60 -4.79 26.87
CA LYS A 420 -9.78 -4.39 27.61
C LYS A 420 -10.62 -3.47 26.72
N LEU A 421 -11.76 -3.96 26.28
CA LEU A 421 -12.65 -3.22 25.39
C LEU A 421 -13.51 -2.22 26.16
N TYR A 422 -14.31 -2.69 27.11
CA TYR A 422 -15.13 -1.84 27.98
C TYR A 422 -15.57 -2.60 29.24
N LYS A 423 -15.43 -2.01 30.43
CA LYS A 423 -15.73 -2.65 31.73
C LYS A 423 -15.04 -4.01 31.85
N ASP A 424 -15.81 -5.08 32.01
CA ASP A 424 -15.31 -6.47 32.16
C ASP A 424 -15.19 -7.22 30.83
N ILE A 425 -15.47 -6.54 29.71
CA ILE A 425 -15.38 -7.15 28.39
C ILE A 425 -13.97 -7.05 27.87
N GLU A 426 -13.36 -8.20 27.67
CA GLU A 426 -11.97 -8.36 27.24
C GLU A 426 -11.88 -9.27 26.02
N TYR A 427 -10.85 -9.04 25.22
CA TYR A 427 -10.42 -9.90 24.13
C TYR A 427 -8.95 -10.27 24.35
N GLU A 428 -8.60 -11.54 24.20
CA GLU A 428 -7.21 -12.01 24.28
C GLU A 428 -6.91 -12.93 23.10
N ASN A 429 -5.71 -12.82 22.51
CA ASN A 429 -5.26 -13.66 21.40
C ASN A 429 -4.10 -14.57 21.83
N SER A 430 -4.12 -15.09 23.08
CA SER A 430 -3.05 -15.93 23.59
C SER A 430 -2.84 -17.19 22.74
N PRO A 431 -1.58 -17.69 22.64
CA PRO A 431 -1.29 -18.96 21.99
C PRO A 431 -2.07 -20.09 22.68
N GLY A 432 -2.99 -20.73 21.96
CA GLY A 432 -3.82 -21.81 22.48
C GLY A 432 -5.21 -21.42 22.95
N MET A 433 -5.58 -20.15 22.97
CA MET A 433 -7.00 -19.80 22.98
C MET A 433 -7.57 -20.15 21.61
N GLU A 434 -8.16 -21.31 21.58
CA GLU A 434 -8.68 -21.92 20.39
C GLU A 434 -9.74 -21.09 19.72
N LEU A 435 -9.52 -20.71 18.58
CA LEU A 435 -9.28 -21.51 17.41
C LEU A 435 -10.54 -22.14 16.80
N SER A 436 -11.67 -22.06 17.48
CA SER A 436 -12.99 -22.19 16.82
C SER A 436 -13.34 -20.93 15.99
N GLY A 437 -12.62 -19.82 16.20
CA GLY A 437 -12.66 -18.62 15.39
C GLY A 437 -11.24 -18.16 15.08
N ARG A 438 -10.97 -17.77 13.91
CA ARG A 438 -9.66 -17.45 13.37
C ARG A 438 -9.11 -16.18 14.01
N ASN A 439 -8.07 -16.31 14.84
CA ASN A 439 -7.25 -15.16 15.23
C ASN A 439 -6.62 -14.56 13.96
N HIS A 440 -6.90 -13.30 13.64
CA HIS A 440 -6.38 -12.64 12.46
C HIS A 440 -5.01 -11.98 12.70
N TRP A 441 -4.61 -11.77 13.97
CA TRP A 441 -3.30 -11.26 14.31
C TRP A 441 -2.26 -12.38 14.30
N PRO A 442 -1.12 -12.19 13.63
CA PRO A 442 0.01 -13.09 13.80
C PRO A 442 0.52 -13.01 15.24
N THR A 443 1.22 -14.05 15.67
CA THR A 443 1.87 -14.11 16.99
C THR A 443 3.33 -13.69 16.83
N PRO A 444 3.77 -12.56 17.45
CA PRO A 444 5.16 -12.13 17.42
C PRO A 444 6.07 -13.05 18.24
N LEU A 445 7.15 -13.50 17.63
CA LEU A 445 8.23 -14.24 18.26
C LEU A 445 9.50 -13.39 18.23
N TYR A 446 10.22 -13.34 19.36
CA TYR A 446 11.50 -12.63 19.50
C TYR A 446 12.57 -13.67 19.86
N LEU A 447 13.39 -14.05 18.90
CA LEU A 447 14.39 -15.09 19.06
C LEU A 447 15.66 -14.54 19.71
N PHE A 448 16.25 -15.30 20.61
CA PHE A 448 17.58 -15.01 21.16
C PHE A 448 18.67 -15.28 20.10
N ASP A 449 19.82 -14.65 20.22
CA ASP A 449 20.96 -14.88 19.32
C ASP A 449 21.39 -16.36 19.31
N LYS A 450 21.26 -17.01 20.46
CA LYS A 450 21.51 -18.45 20.59
C LYS A 450 20.45 -19.06 21.50
N PRO A 451 19.86 -20.19 21.14
CA PRO A 451 18.98 -20.92 22.04
C PRO A 451 19.69 -21.33 23.35
N ILE A 452 18.94 -21.30 24.44
CA ILE A 452 19.48 -21.58 25.81
C ILE A 452 18.78 -22.78 26.41
N THR A 453 19.53 -23.73 26.89
CA THR A 453 18.97 -24.83 27.68
C THR A 453 18.58 -24.32 29.07
N VAL A 454 17.32 -24.48 29.44
CA VAL A 454 16.80 -24.12 30.76
C VAL A 454 16.30 -25.34 31.49
N LYS A 455 16.41 -25.29 32.82
CA LYS A 455 15.83 -26.26 33.75
C LYS A 455 14.65 -25.64 34.50
N LYS A 456 13.72 -26.46 34.92
CA LYS A 456 12.62 -26.03 35.78
C LYS A 456 13.13 -25.27 36.98
N GLY A 457 12.67 -24.05 37.16
CA GLY A 457 13.07 -23.15 38.23
C GLY A 457 14.09 -22.09 37.83
N ASP A 458 14.79 -22.25 36.71
CA ASP A 458 15.70 -21.23 36.19
C ASP A 458 14.96 -19.92 35.90
N VAL A 459 15.63 -18.80 36.15
CA VAL A 459 15.09 -17.46 35.92
C VAL A 459 15.89 -16.77 34.83
N LEU A 460 15.21 -16.44 33.74
CA LEU A 460 15.78 -15.64 32.65
C LEU A 460 15.37 -14.18 32.84
N LYS A 461 16.32 -13.28 32.66
CA LYS A 461 16.08 -11.83 32.68
C LYS A 461 15.92 -11.33 31.26
N ILE A 462 14.74 -10.84 30.96
CA ILE A 462 14.36 -10.29 29.63
C ILE A 462 14.36 -8.79 29.70
N ARG A 463 15.17 -8.15 28.88
CA ARG A 463 15.05 -6.72 28.62
C ARG A 463 13.86 -6.50 27.72
N ALA A 464 12.89 -5.72 28.16
CA ALA A 464 11.70 -5.38 27.45
C ALA A 464 11.71 -3.88 27.13
N PHE A 465 11.50 -3.52 25.88
CA PHE A 465 11.42 -2.13 25.39
C PHE A 465 10.08 -1.89 24.71
N LEU A 466 9.41 -0.82 25.11
CA LEU A 466 8.20 -0.29 24.48
C LEU A 466 8.51 1.10 23.93
N GLY A 467 8.54 1.23 22.61
CA GLY A 467 8.65 2.50 21.91
C GLY A 467 7.28 3.08 21.51
N GLU A 468 7.31 4.13 20.71
CA GLU A 468 6.10 4.76 20.19
C GLU A 468 5.30 3.79 19.29
N ASP A 469 5.99 3.15 18.34
CA ASP A 469 5.41 2.28 17.32
C ASP A 469 6.02 0.86 17.29
N ASN A 470 6.82 0.49 18.30
CA ASN A 470 7.48 -0.81 18.33
C ASN A 470 7.63 -1.37 19.74
N ILE A 471 7.76 -2.70 19.81
CA ILE A 471 8.11 -3.44 21.02
C ILE A 471 9.27 -4.35 20.69
N TRP A 472 10.15 -4.56 21.66
CA TRP A 472 11.27 -5.47 21.53
C TRP A 472 11.57 -6.20 22.84
N PHE A 473 12.00 -7.45 22.72
CA PHE A 473 12.42 -8.29 23.83
C PHE A 473 13.78 -8.90 23.52
N ASP A 474 14.65 -8.89 24.51
CA ASP A 474 15.99 -9.45 24.40
C ASP A 474 16.42 -10.12 25.72
N LEU A 475 17.30 -11.12 25.64
CA LEU A 475 17.91 -11.74 26.80
C LEU A 475 19.04 -10.86 27.34
N LEU A 476 19.13 -10.73 28.68
CA LEU A 476 20.23 -10.05 29.38
C LEU A 476 21.36 -11.00 29.71
#